data_2ee27c3f5abe1ec12a5933199ab9ced8
#
_entry.id   2ee27c3f5abe1ec12a5933199ab9ced8
#
_cell.length_a   1.000
_cell.length_b   1.000
_cell.length_c   1.000
_cell.angle_alpha   90.00
_cell.angle_beta   90.00
_cell.angle_gamma   90.00
#
_symmetry.space_group_name_H-M   'P 1'
#
loop_
_entity.id
_entity.type
_entity.pdbx_description
1 polymer ?
#
loop_
_entity_poly.entity_id
_entity_poly.type
_entity_poly.pdbx_seq_one_letter_code
_entity_poly.pdbx_strand_id
1 'polypeptide(L)'
;MATIQWFPGHMSKARRQVQENLKFVDFVTVLVDARLPLSSQNPMLTKIVGDKPKLMILNKVDLADPVATKEWQEYFESQGIRTLSINSKEQSTVKKVTDAAKSLMADKIARQKERGIQIETLRTMIIGIPNAGKSTLMNRLAGKKIAVVGNKPGVTKGQQWLKTNKDLEILDTPGILWPKFEDDDVALKLALTGAIKDQLLPMDEVTIFGLEYFKSHYPKELQERYKQMDLEQEAPEIIMEMTQRLGFRDDYDRFYSLFVKDVRDGRLGRYTLDRVGEVDAND
;
A
#
# COMPACT_ATOMS: atom_id res chain seq x y z
N MET A 1 -10.10 2.49 -23.36
CA MET A 1 -9.64 2.10 -22.03
C MET A 1 -10.84 1.74 -21.16
N ALA A 2 -10.85 0.57 -20.55
CA ALA A 2 -11.93 0.16 -19.67
C ALA A 2 -11.84 0.98 -18.39
N THR A 3 -12.87 1.73 -18.03
CA THR A 3 -12.90 2.53 -16.81
C THR A 3 -13.00 1.56 -15.62
N ILE A 4 -11.90 1.39 -14.88
CA ILE A 4 -11.87 0.57 -13.67
C ILE A 4 -12.74 1.27 -12.61
N GLN A 5 -13.94 0.73 -12.37
CA GLN A 5 -14.89 1.29 -11.39
C GLN A 5 -14.98 0.39 -10.17
N TRP A 6 -14.89 0.99 -8.99
CA TRP A 6 -15.10 0.35 -7.71
C TRP A 6 -16.42 0.79 -7.07
N PHE A 7 -17.18 -0.12 -6.46
CA PHE A 7 -18.57 0.11 -6.02
C PHE A 7 -18.73 1.22 -4.96
N PRO A 8 -19.61 2.24 -5.20
CA PRO A 8 -19.73 3.45 -4.37
C PRO A 8 -20.35 3.24 -2.99
N GLY A 9 -21.25 2.24 -2.81
CA GLY A 9 -22.07 2.12 -1.61
C GLY A 9 -21.33 1.83 -0.29
N HIS A 10 -20.20 1.12 -0.33
CA HIS A 10 -19.42 0.83 0.87
C HIS A 10 -18.47 1.97 1.27
N MET A 11 -18.16 2.87 0.35
CA MET A 11 -17.14 3.90 0.51
C MET A 11 -17.67 5.13 1.25
N SER A 12 -18.90 5.55 1.00
CA SER A 12 -19.54 6.64 1.75
C SER A 12 -19.68 6.30 3.23
N LYS A 13 -20.02 5.04 3.55
CA LYS A 13 -20.06 4.55 4.93
C LYS A 13 -18.68 4.54 5.57
N ALA A 14 -17.67 4.02 4.88
CA ALA A 14 -16.30 3.94 5.39
C ALA A 14 -15.69 5.34 5.57
N ARG A 15 -15.94 6.26 4.63
CA ARG A 15 -15.56 7.68 4.74
C ARG A 15 -16.14 8.31 6.01
N ARG A 16 -17.45 8.16 6.22
CA ARG A 16 -18.13 8.67 7.41
C ARG A 16 -17.55 8.09 8.69
N GLN A 17 -17.26 6.78 8.71
CA GLN A 17 -16.65 6.12 9.86
C GLN A 17 -15.27 6.70 10.19
N VAL A 18 -14.40 6.94 9.19
CA VAL A 18 -13.11 7.59 9.42
C VAL A 18 -13.30 8.98 10.02
N GLN A 19 -14.19 9.79 9.45
CA GLN A 19 -14.46 11.16 9.92
C GLN A 19 -15.01 11.19 11.36
N GLU A 20 -15.93 10.29 11.71
CA GLU A 20 -16.48 10.18 13.07
C GLU A 20 -15.44 9.73 14.09
N ASN A 21 -14.45 8.94 13.67
CA ASN A 21 -13.42 8.36 14.54
C ASN A 21 -12.21 9.27 14.78
N LEU A 22 -11.99 10.27 13.93
CA LEU A 22 -10.85 11.19 14.07
C LEU A 22 -10.78 11.86 15.45
N LYS A 23 -11.93 12.13 16.08
CA LYS A 23 -12.00 12.75 17.42
C LYS A 23 -11.51 11.84 18.54
N PHE A 24 -11.47 10.52 18.34
CA PHE A 24 -11.10 9.53 19.35
C PHE A 24 -9.64 9.11 19.29
N VAL A 25 -8.90 9.53 18.27
CA VAL A 25 -7.50 9.16 18.06
C VAL A 25 -6.57 10.36 18.26
N ASP A 26 -5.36 10.09 18.70
CA ASP A 26 -4.33 11.11 18.90
C ASP A 26 -3.64 11.46 17.58
N PHE A 27 -3.39 10.46 16.77
CA PHE A 27 -2.81 10.58 15.44
C PHE A 27 -3.40 9.52 14.49
N VAL A 28 -3.11 9.66 13.21
CA VAL A 28 -3.53 8.69 12.18
C VAL A 28 -2.32 7.98 11.61
N THR A 29 -2.39 6.67 11.53
CA THR A 29 -1.40 5.85 10.81
C THR A 29 -1.87 5.65 9.37
N VAL A 30 -1.14 6.24 8.43
CA VAL A 30 -1.38 6.11 6.99
C VAL A 30 -0.51 4.97 6.47
N LEU A 31 -1.13 3.84 6.13
CA LEU A 31 -0.41 2.67 5.63
C LEU A 31 -0.45 2.65 4.10
N VAL A 32 0.71 2.76 3.49
CA VAL A 32 0.91 2.68 2.04
C VAL A 32 1.75 1.46 1.67
N ASP A 33 1.63 0.99 0.45
CA ASP A 33 2.49 -0.06 -0.11
C ASP A 33 3.80 0.57 -0.57
N ALA A 34 4.94 0.12 -0.08
CA ALA A 34 6.25 0.68 -0.43
C ALA A 34 6.60 0.54 -1.94
N ARG A 35 5.88 -0.31 -2.67
CA ARG A 35 5.96 -0.41 -4.13
C ARG A 35 5.20 0.71 -4.84
N LEU A 36 4.27 1.38 -4.12
CA LEU A 36 3.37 2.43 -4.59
C LEU A 36 3.27 3.57 -3.55
N PRO A 37 4.35 4.24 -3.17
CA PRO A 37 4.34 5.22 -2.09
C PRO A 37 3.38 6.39 -2.31
N LEU A 38 3.22 6.83 -3.56
CA LEU A 38 2.29 7.88 -3.96
C LEU A 38 0.92 7.30 -4.36
N SER A 39 0.89 6.37 -5.32
CA SER A 39 -0.34 5.83 -5.90
C SER A 39 -1.19 5.05 -4.89
N SER A 40 -0.62 4.56 -3.78
CA SER A 40 -1.40 3.92 -2.72
C SER A 40 -1.94 4.87 -1.66
N GLN A 41 -1.70 6.18 -1.77
CA GLN A 41 -2.36 7.18 -0.95
C GLN A 41 -3.76 7.46 -1.49
N ASN A 42 -4.75 7.47 -0.61
CA ASN A 42 -6.11 7.82 -0.98
C ASN A 42 -6.34 9.32 -0.78
N PRO A 43 -6.47 10.13 -1.86
CA PRO A 43 -6.59 11.58 -1.75
C PRO A 43 -7.80 12.02 -0.90
N MET A 44 -8.89 11.26 -0.96
CA MET A 44 -10.07 11.52 -0.15
C MET A 44 -9.78 11.35 1.35
N LEU A 45 -9.04 10.32 1.73
CA LEU A 45 -8.65 10.09 3.14
C LEU A 45 -7.69 11.16 3.63
N THR A 46 -6.75 11.60 2.78
CA THR A 46 -5.81 12.69 3.11
C THR A 46 -6.56 13.97 3.44
N LYS A 47 -7.58 14.32 2.63
CA LYS A 47 -8.44 15.50 2.88
C LYS A 47 -9.25 15.38 4.18
N ILE A 48 -9.77 14.19 4.51
CA ILE A 48 -10.54 13.96 5.74
C ILE A 48 -9.67 14.07 6.99
N VAL A 49 -8.46 13.53 6.94
CA VAL A 49 -7.53 13.56 8.08
C VAL A 49 -7.06 14.98 8.40
N GLY A 50 -6.94 15.86 7.39
CA GLY A 50 -6.57 17.27 7.57
C GLY A 50 -5.26 17.42 8.36
N ASP A 51 -5.27 18.31 9.37
CA ASP A 51 -4.09 18.67 10.19
C ASP A 51 -3.80 17.69 11.34
N LYS A 52 -4.55 16.58 11.44
CA LYS A 52 -4.27 15.55 12.44
C LYS A 52 -2.84 15.02 12.27
N PRO A 53 -2.05 14.85 13.34
CA PRO A 53 -0.72 14.25 13.24
C PRO A 53 -0.77 12.91 12.49
N LYS A 54 0.17 12.70 11.57
CA LYS A 54 0.21 11.52 10.69
C LYS A 54 1.52 10.78 10.86
N LEU A 55 1.41 9.47 11.05
CA LEU A 55 2.54 8.54 10.90
C LEU A 55 2.35 7.80 9.58
N MET A 56 3.16 8.11 8.57
CA MET A 56 3.17 7.37 7.32
C MET A 56 4.01 6.12 7.46
N ILE A 57 3.47 4.98 7.05
CA ILE A 57 4.17 3.70 7.08
C ILE A 57 4.25 3.15 5.66
N LEU A 58 5.47 3.09 5.12
CA LEU A 58 5.82 2.38 3.89
C LEU A 58 5.95 0.90 4.22
N ASN A 59 4.91 0.11 3.93
CA ASN A 59 4.87 -1.32 4.25
C ASN A 59 5.31 -2.16 3.05
N LYS A 60 5.65 -3.42 3.28
CA LYS A 60 6.14 -4.39 2.29
C LYS A 60 7.48 -4.00 1.66
N VAL A 61 8.37 -3.43 2.45
CA VAL A 61 9.72 -3.08 1.98
C VAL A 61 10.53 -4.30 1.53
N ASP A 62 10.11 -5.50 1.91
CA ASP A 62 10.64 -6.77 1.41
C ASP A 62 10.39 -6.98 -0.09
N LEU A 63 9.40 -6.33 -0.67
CA LEU A 63 9.03 -6.38 -2.09
C LEU A 63 9.39 -5.11 -2.87
N ALA A 64 9.73 -4.03 -2.18
CA ALA A 64 10.00 -2.72 -2.79
C ALA A 64 11.50 -2.50 -3.06
N ASP A 65 11.80 -1.70 -4.08
CA ASP A 65 13.14 -1.22 -4.37
C ASP A 65 13.69 -0.42 -3.17
N PRO A 66 14.85 -0.81 -2.60
CA PRO A 66 15.38 -0.16 -1.42
C PRO A 66 15.85 1.28 -1.66
N VAL A 67 16.34 1.58 -2.87
CA VAL A 67 16.77 2.93 -3.22
C VAL A 67 15.57 3.84 -3.33
N ALA A 68 14.58 3.47 -4.13
CA ALA A 68 13.34 4.22 -4.26
C ALA A 68 12.59 4.35 -2.92
N THR A 69 12.60 3.31 -2.08
CA THR A 69 11.98 3.39 -0.73
C THR A 69 12.63 4.46 0.13
N LYS A 70 13.98 4.59 0.07
CA LYS A 70 14.71 5.61 0.81
C LYS A 70 14.42 7.01 0.27
N GLU A 71 14.43 7.20 -1.05
CA GLU A 71 14.08 8.46 -1.71
C GLU A 71 12.66 8.93 -1.32
N TRP A 72 11.69 8.04 -1.34
CA TRP A 72 10.33 8.33 -0.91
C TRP A 72 10.22 8.67 0.58
N GLN A 73 10.99 8.01 1.44
CA GLN A 73 11.03 8.34 2.86
C GLN A 73 11.56 9.77 3.06
N GLU A 74 12.68 10.11 2.41
CA GLU A 74 13.29 11.45 2.44
C GLU A 74 12.33 12.52 1.89
N TYR A 75 11.62 12.21 0.80
CA TYR A 75 10.62 13.09 0.22
C TYR A 75 9.49 13.40 1.21
N PHE A 76 8.86 12.40 1.83
CA PHE A 76 7.79 12.65 2.78
C PHE A 76 8.28 13.36 4.04
N GLU A 77 9.46 13.06 4.52
CA GLU A 77 10.07 13.76 5.66
C GLU A 77 10.36 15.23 5.34
N SER A 78 10.77 15.55 4.11
CA SER A 78 10.93 16.94 3.66
C SER A 78 9.61 17.72 3.65
N GLN A 79 8.48 17.01 3.47
CA GLN A 79 7.13 17.59 3.57
C GLN A 79 6.61 17.65 5.04
N GLY A 80 7.46 17.36 6.02
CA GLY A 80 7.09 17.37 7.43
C GLY A 80 6.25 16.15 7.86
N ILE A 81 6.19 15.10 7.05
CA ILE A 81 5.44 13.88 7.36
C ILE A 81 6.38 12.86 7.99
N ARG A 82 6.12 12.49 9.25
CA ARG A 82 6.88 11.42 9.92
C ARG A 82 6.68 10.10 9.20
N THR A 83 7.77 9.51 8.70
CA THR A 83 7.72 8.32 7.84
C THR A 83 8.51 7.16 8.46
N LEU A 84 8.02 5.94 8.27
CA LEU A 84 8.62 4.71 8.74
C LEU A 84 8.51 3.61 7.67
N SER A 85 9.63 2.98 7.34
CA SER A 85 9.70 1.87 6.38
C SER A 85 9.76 0.53 7.11
N ILE A 86 8.80 -0.39 6.83
CA ILE A 86 8.68 -1.67 7.54
C ILE A 86 8.29 -2.84 6.61
N ASN A 87 8.61 -4.04 7.09
CA ASN A 87 7.91 -5.27 6.72
C ASN A 87 7.02 -5.68 7.90
N SER A 88 5.70 -5.57 7.75
CA SER A 88 4.74 -5.88 8.83
C SER A 88 4.75 -7.35 9.28
N LYS A 89 5.45 -8.24 8.56
CA LYS A 89 5.65 -9.64 8.96
C LYS A 89 6.76 -9.80 10.01
N GLU A 90 7.66 -8.83 10.13
CA GLU A 90 8.78 -8.88 11.06
C GLU A 90 8.39 -8.56 12.50
N GLN A 91 9.05 -9.20 13.47
CA GLN A 91 8.81 -8.93 14.90
C GLN A 91 9.30 -7.54 15.32
N SER A 92 10.38 -7.05 14.74
CA SER A 92 10.95 -5.72 14.97
C SER A 92 9.97 -4.58 14.71
N THR A 93 8.95 -4.81 13.86
CA THR A 93 7.91 -3.84 13.49
C THR A 93 7.19 -3.27 14.72
N VAL A 94 6.88 -4.08 15.72
CA VAL A 94 6.14 -3.62 16.92
C VAL A 94 6.90 -2.50 17.62
N LYS A 95 8.19 -2.69 17.87
CA LYS A 95 9.04 -1.68 18.50
C LYS A 95 9.18 -0.44 17.63
N LYS A 96 9.50 -0.61 16.34
CA LYS A 96 9.68 0.49 15.39
C LYS A 96 8.43 1.40 15.32
N VAL A 97 7.24 0.81 15.22
CA VAL A 97 5.97 1.57 15.15
C VAL A 97 5.68 2.28 16.47
N THR A 98 5.89 1.62 17.61
CA THR A 98 5.68 2.22 18.95
C THR A 98 6.62 3.39 19.19
N ASP A 99 7.91 3.25 18.85
CA ASP A 99 8.91 4.30 19.03
C ASP A 99 8.62 5.49 18.09
N ALA A 100 8.23 5.24 16.84
CA ALA A 100 7.83 6.29 15.91
C ALA A 100 6.58 7.04 16.38
N ALA A 101 5.57 6.34 16.91
CA ALA A 101 4.38 6.96 17.48
C ALA A 101 4.70 7.85 18.67
N LYS A 102 5.55 7.38 19.59
CA LYS A 102 6.02 8.19 20.73
C LYS A 102 6.78 9.42 20.28
N SER A 103 7.66 9.28 19.30
CA SER A 103 8.41 10.40 18.72
C SER A 103 7.47 11.43 18.07
N LEU A 104 6.49 10.99 17.27
CA LEU A 104 5.49 11.87 16.67
C LEU A 104 4.67 12.65 17.71
N MET A 105 4.36 12.02 18.84
CA MET A 105 3.52 12.60 19.89
C MET A 105 4.31 13.18 21.07
N ALA A 106 5.63 13.39 20.92
CA ALA A 106 6.53 13.79 22.01
C ALA A 106 6.07 15.07 22.74
N ASP A 107 5.64 16.11 21.99
CA ASP A 107 5.17 17.37 22.57
C ASP A 107 3.89 17.18 23.39
N LYS A 108 2.96 16.35 22.89
CA LYS A 108 1.74 16.03 23.64
C LYS A 108 2.08 15.28 24.93
N ILE A 109 2.97 14.31 24.85
CA ILE A 109 3.45 13.52 25.99
C ILE A 109 4.09 14.43 27.03
N ALA A 110 4.97 15.35 26.62
CA ALA A 110 5.63 16.30 27.52
C ALA A 110 4.63 17.20 28.26
N ARG A 111 3.70 17.83 27.50
CA ARG A 111 2.65 18.70 28.09
C ARG A 111 1.74 17.97 29.08
N GLN A 112 1.40 16.72 28.83
CA GLN A 112 0.57 15.92 29.72
C GLN A 112 1.35 15.59 31.01
N LYS A 113 2.63 15.22 30.87
CA LYS A 113 3.52 14.96 32.03
C LYS A 113 3.68 16.19 32.91
N GLU A 114 3.88 17.37 32.35
CA GLU A 114 3.95 18.65 33.08
C GLU A 114 2.69 18.94 33.88
N ARG A 115 1.52 18.53 33.39
CA ARG A 115 0.23 18.66 34.08
C ARG A 115 -0.07 17.55 35.08
N GLY A 116 0.88 16.64 35.33
CA GLY A 116 0.69 15.50 36.21
C GLY A 116 -0.26 14.43 35.71
N ILE A 117 -0.61 14.48 34.39
CA ILE A 117 -1.50 13.50 33.74
C ILE A 117 -0.66 12.31 33.36
N GLN A 118 -0.99 11.14 33.88
CA GLN A 118 -0.35 9.90 33.48
C GLN A 118 -0.86 9.51 32.07
N ILE A 119 0.06 9.39 31.09
CA ILE A 119 -0.30 8.97 29.72
C ILE A 119 -0.50 7.47 29.75
N GLU A 120 -1.73 7.04 29.65
CA GLU A 120 -2.04 5.62 29.69
C GLU A 120 -1.67 4.92 28.36
N THR A 121 -2.06 5.48 27.21
CA THR A 121 -1.88 4.80 25.92
C THR A 121 -2.15 5.79 24.79
N LEU A 122 -1.31 5.79 23.74
CA LEU A 122 -1.56 6.55 22.53
C LEU A 122 -2.60 5.82 21.67
N ARG A 123 -3.52 6.58 21.08
CA ARG A 123 -4.59 6.07 20.23
C ARG A 123 -4.40 6.44 18.77
N THR A 124 -4.48 5.47 17.89
CA THR A 124 -4.41 5.69 16.44
C THR A 124 -5.48 4.89 15.70
N MET A 125 -5.83 5.34 14.51
CA MET A 125 -6.51 4.51 13.51
C MET A 125 -5.56 4.25 12.35
N ILE A 126 -5.65 3.06 11.74
CA ILE A 126 -4.87 2.71 10.56
C ILE A 126 -5.75 2.86 9.33
N ILE A 127 -5.42 3.81 8.47
CA ILE A 127 -6.08 4.02 7.17
C ILE A 127 -5.16 3.58 6.03
N GLY A 128 -5.74 3.22 4.90
CA GLY A 128 -5.00 2.85 3.69
C GLY A 128 -5.86 2.02 2.74
N ILE A 129 -5.33 1.79 1.55
CA ILE A 129 -6.00 1.00 0.52
C ILE A 129 -6.15 -0.48 0.90
N PRO A 130 -7.02 -1.24 0.22
CA PRO A 130 -7.04 -2.70 0.35
C PRO A 130 -5.67 -3.31 0.05
N ASN A 131 -5.35 -4.41 0.70
CA ASN A 131 -4.12 -5.18 0.51
C ASN A 131 -2.79 -4.46 0.80
N ALA A 132 -2.80 -3.21 1.33
CA ALA A 132 -1.60 -2.54 1.83
C ALA A 132 -0.97 -3.24 3.05
N GLY A 133 -1.68 -4.19 3.67
CA GLY A 133 -1.19 -4.97 4.81
C GLY A 133 -1.72 -4.52 6.17
N LYS A 134 -2.82 -3.77 6.22
CA LYS A 134 -3.43 -3.29 7.48
C LYS A 134 -3.68 -4.40 8.49
N SER A 135 -4.41 -5.44 8.11
CA SER A 135 -4.71 -6.57 8.99
C SER A 135 -3.45 -7.32 9.45
N THR A 136 -2.43 -7.42 8.60
CA THR A 136 -1.15 -8.02 8.95
C THR A 136 -0.44 -7.18 10.00
N LEU A 137 -0.35 -5.86 9.80
CA LEU A 137 0.24 -4.93 10.77
C LEU A 137 -0.51 -4.97 12.10
N MET A 138 -1.83 -4.92 12.08
CA MET A 138 -2.66 -4.97 13.28
C MET A 138 -2.46 -6.25 14.06
N ASN A 139 -2.46 -7.41 13.41
CA ASN A 139 -2.19 -8.70 14.06
C ASN A 139 -0.78 -8.75 14.65
N ARG A 140 0.21 -8.17 13.95
CA ARG A 140 1.57 -8.07 14.44
C ARG A 140 1.66 -7.21 15.70
N LEU A 141 1.05 -6.02 15.68
CA LEU A 141 1.04 -5.10 16.81
C LEU A 141 0.27 -5.66 18.02
N ALA A 142 -0.82 -6.38 17.78
CA ALA A 142 -1.62 -7.01 18.82
C ALA A 142 -1.03 -8.31 19.40
N GLY A 143 0.00 -8.88 18.75
CA GLY A 143 0.60 -10.16 19.16
C GLY A 143 -0.30 -11.40 18.99
N LYS A 144 -1.45 -11.25 18.34
CA LYS A 144 -2.43 -12.33 18.13
C LYS A 144 -3.25 -12.09 16.86
N LYS A 145 -3.87 -13.15 16.32
CA LYS A 145 -4.76 -13.04 15.15
C LYS A 145 -6.12 -12.45 15.59
N ILE A 146 -6.27 -11.15 15.47
CA ILE A 146 -7.51 -10.42 15.79
C ILE A 146 -8.23 -10.01 14.50
N ALA A 147 -7.48 -9.50 13.52
CA ALA A 147 -8.02 -9.11 12.23
C ALA A 147 -7.91 -10.26 11.23
N VAL A 148 -8.98 -10.46 10.45
CA VAL A 148 -8.98 -11.47 9.38
C VAL A 148 -8.05 -10.99 8.27
N VAL A 149 -6.96 -11.72 8.06
CA VAL A 149 -6.03 -11.50 6.95
C VAL A 149 -6.60 -12.22 5.72
N GLY A 150 -6.93 -11.49 4.68
CA GLY A 150 -7.39 -12.06 3.42
C GLY A 150 -7.36 -11.05 2.29
N ASN A 151 -7.12 -11.55 1.07
CA ASN A 151 -7.10 -10.74 -0.16
C ASN A 151 -8.53 -10.33 -0.62
N LYS A 152 -9.54 -10.41 0.27
CA LYS A 152 -10.91 -10.03 -0.06
C LYS A 152 -11.23 -8.67 0.54
N PRO A 153 -11.53 -7.64 -0.28
CA PRO A 153 -12.03 -6.35 0.20
C PRO A 153 -13.36 -6.52 0.95
N GLY A 154 -13.55 -5.77 2.04
CA GLY A 154 -14.81 -5.77 2.81
C GLY A 154 -14.90 -6.78 3.95
N VAL A 155 -13.80 -7.35 4.41
CA VAL A 155 -13.79 -8.39 5.48
C VAL A 155 -14.04 -7.80 6.88
N THR A 156 -13.69 -6.56 7.13
CA THR A 156 -13.89 -5.91 8.44
C THR A 156 -15.33 -5.43 8.60
N LYS A 157 -16.10 -6.09 9.46
CA LYS A 157 -17.54 -5.83 9.67
C LYS A 157 -17.89 -4.91 10.85
N GLY A 158 -16.92 -4.47 11.65
CA GLY A 158 -17.18 -3.65 12.83
C GLY A 158 -15.95 -2.90 13.32
N GLN A 159 -16.16 -1.82 14.09
CA GLN A 159 -15.09 -1.08 14.74
C GLN A 159 -14.70 -1.78 16.04
N GLN A 160 -13.43 -2.08 16.19
CA GLN A 160 -12.89 -2.63 17.43
C GLN A 160 -11.62 -1.88 17.82
N TRP A 161 -11.53 -1.48 19.10
CA TRP A 161 -10.29 -1.05 19.70
C TRP A 161 -9.42 -2.25 20.02
N LEU A 162 -8.23 -2.27 19.46
CA LEU A 162 -7.25 -3.31 19.67
C LEU A 162 -6.14 -2.77 20.58
N LYS A 163 -6.05 -3.29 21.80
CA LYS A 163 -4.90 -3.06 22.67
C LYS A 163 -3.72 -3.85 22.11
N THR A 164 -2.65 -3.17 21.74
CA THR A 164 -1.46 -3.82 21.17
C THR A 164 -0.43 -4.13 22.25
N ASN A 165 -0.08 -3.12 23.01
CA ASN A 165 0.82 -3.16 24.16
C ASN A 165 0.36 -2.07 25.14
N LYS A 166 1.19 -1.77 26.16
CA LYS A 166 0.89 -0.71 27.15
C LYS A 166 0.85 0.70 26.55
N ASP A 167 1.45 0.89 25.38
CA ASP A 167 1.73 2.21 24.82
C ASP A 167 0.80 2.59 23.66
N LEU A 168 0.12 1.62 23.00
CA LEU A 168 -0.62 1.87 21.76
C LEU A 168 -1.95 1.12 21.70
N GLU A 169 -3.03 1.83 21.40
CA GLU A 169 -4.35 1.31 21.03
C GLU A 169 -4.66 1.66 19.58
N ILE A 170 -5.18 0.70 18.83
CA ILE A 170 -5.48 0.86 17.40
C ILE A 170 -6.97 0.66 17.15
N LEU A 171 -7.56 1.57 16.42
CA LEU A 171 -8.90 1.41 15.89
C LEU A 171 -8.85 0.77 14.50
N ASP A 172 -9.49 -0.39 14.36
CA ASP A 172 -9.57 -1.06 13.06
C ASP A 172 -10.49 -0.29 12.11
N THR A 173 -10.00 -0.04 10.89
CA THR A 173 -10.76 0.59 9.82
C THR A 173 -10.73 -0.25 8.56
N PRO A 174 -11.84 -0.31 7.79
CA PRO A 174 -11.83 -1.00 6.50
C PRO A 174 -10.84 -0.36 5.52
N GLY A 175 -10.30 -1.16 4.60
CA GLY A 175 -9.53 -0.63 3.46
C GLY A 175 -10.43 0.13 2.50
N ILE A 176 -10.04 1.33 2.13
CA ILE A 176 -10.84 2.23 1.31
C ILE A 176 -10.06 2.60 0.06
N LEU A 177 -10.64 2.30 -1.11
CA LEU A 177 -10.25 2.92 -2.38
C LEU A 177 -11.20 4.08 -2.68
N TRP A 178 -10.83 4.98 -3.56
CA TRP A 178 -11.72 6.05 -4.02
C TRP A 178 -12.54 5.62 -5.24
N PRO A 179 -13.73 6.22 -5.48
CA PRO A 179 -14.72 5.70 -6.42
C PRO A 179 -14.29 5.73 -7.89
N LYS A 180 -13.46 6.69 -8.26
CA LYS A 180 -12.97 6.90 -9.61
C LYS A 180 -11.51 7.31 -9.54
N PHE A 181 -10.68 6.64 -10.30
CA PHE A 181 -9.31 7.07 -10.54
C PHE A 181 -9.33 8.17 -11.59
N GLU A 182 -8.68 9.29 -11.29
CA GLU A 182 -8.53 10.41 -12.22
C GLU A 182 -7.40 10.15 -13.21
N ASP A 183 -6.47 9.28 -12.81
CA ASP A 183 -5.30 8.87 -13.55
C ASP A 183 -5.35 7.35 -13.80
N ASP A 184 -5.36 6.96 -15.08
CA ASP A 184 -5.40 5.55 -15.50
C ASP A 184 -4.11 4.81 -15.09
N ASP A 185 -2.94 5.49 -15.03
CA ASP A 185 -1.69 4.90 -14.59
C ASP A 185 -1.75 4.50 -13.11
N VAL A 186 -2.34 5.33 -12.27
CA VAL A 186 -2.58 4.98 -10.85
C VAL A 186 -3.47 3.74 -10.76
N ALA A 187 -4.50 3.64 -11.58
CA ALA A 187 -5.38 2.47 -11.60
C ALA A 187 -4.63 1.19 -12.00
N LEU A 188 -3.78 1.26 -13.04
CA LEU A 188 -2.96 0.14 -13.51
C LEU A 188 -1.90 -0.28 -12.49
N LYS A 189 -1.22 0.68 -11.84
CA LYS A 189 -0.27 0.43 -10.73
C LYS A 189 -0.96 -0.29 -9.57
N LEU A 190 -2.14 0.16 -9.16
CA LEU A 190 -2.95 -0.46 -8.10
C LEU A 190 -3.44 -1.86 -8.48
N ALA A 191 -3.84 -2.04 -9.74
CA ALA A 191 -4.24 -3.33 -10.30
C ALA A 191 -3.06 -4.33 -10.29
N LEU A 192 -1.92 -3.93 -10.83
CA LEU A 192 -0.72 -4.77 -10.93
C LEU A 192 -0.25 -5.26 -9.55
N THR A 193 -0.34 -4.43 -8.51
CA THR A 193 0.08 -4.79 -7.14
C THR A 193 -0.98 -5.49 -6.30
N GLY A 194 -2.21 -5.66 -6.85
CA GLY A 194 -3.30 -6.42 -6.22
C GLY A 194 -4.14 -5.63 -5.22
N ALA A 195 -4.17 -4.30 -5.31
CA ALA A 195 -5.08 -3.47 -4.50
C ALA A 195 -6.53 -3.55 -4.99
N ILE A 196 -6.74 -3.92 -6.26
CA ILE A 196 -8.03 -4.12 -6.91
C ILE A 196 -8.25 -5.62 -7.16
N LYS A 197 -9.51 -6.06 -7.16
CA LYS A 197 -9.85 -7.48 -7.43
C LYS A 197 -9.63 -7.84 -8.90
N ASP A 198 -9.01 -8.98 -9.17
CA ASP A 198 -8.67 -9.42 -10.53
C ASP A 198 -9.89 -9.58 -11.44
N GLN A 199 -11.05 -9.97 -10.90
CA GLN A 199 -12.31 -10.12 -11.65
C GLN A 199 -12.83 -8.81 -12.29
N LEU A 200 -12.29 -7.68 -11.87
CA LEU A 200 -12.68 -6.33 -12.33
C LEU A 200 -11.63 -5.70 -13.25
N LEU A 201 -10.54 -6.45 -13.57
CA LEU A 201 -9.38 -5.91 -14.26
C LEU A 201 -9.33 -6.33 -15.71
N PRO A 202 -8.99 -5.43 -16.63
CA PRO A 202 -8.51 -5.78 -17.97
C PRO A 202 -7.07 -6.33 -17.82
N MET A 203 -6.95 -7.65 -17.66
CA MET A 203 -5.66 -8.29 -17.34
C MET A 203 -4.62 -8.14 -18.46
N ASP A 204 -5.05 -7.99 -19.68
CA ASP A 204 -4.22 -7.65 -20.84
C ASP A 204 -3.58 -6.26 -20.69
N GLU A 205 -4.37 -5.21 -20.42
CA GLU A 205 -3.87 -3.84 -20.23
C GLU A 205 -2.91 -3.78 -19.01
N VAL A 206 -3.26 -4.45 -17.90
CA VAL A 206 -2.41 -4.52 -16.69
C VAL A 206 -1.08 -5.22 -16.99
N THR A 207 -1.10 -6.28 -17.82
CA THR A 207 0.12 -7.01 -18.19
C THR A 207 0.99 -6.20 -19.13
N ILE A 208 0.41 -5.54 -20.14
CA ILE A 208 1.13 -4.64 -21.06
C ILE A 208 1.81 -3.52 -20.27
N PHE A 209 1.07 -2.82 -19.41
CA PHE A 209 1.61 -1.79 -18.54
C PHE A 209 2.78 -2.31 -17.70
N GLY A 210 2.61 -3.47 -17.05
CA GLY A 210 3.64 -4.08 -16.23
C GLY A 210 4.90 -4.42 -17.03
N LEU A 211 4.76 -5.04 -18.21
CA LEU A 211 5.88 -5.38 -19.10
C LEU A 211 6.66 -4.12 -19.52
N GLU A 212 5.97 -3.08 -20.01
CA GLU A 212 6.62 -1.84 -20.41
C GLU A 212 7.35 -1.15 -19.26
N TYR A 213 6.73 -1.13 -18.06
CA TYR A 213 7.37 -0.58 -16.89
C TYR A 213 8.64 -1.35 -16.49
N PHE A 214 8.56 -2.69 -16.44
CA PHE A 214 9.72 -3.51 -16.09
C PHE A 214 10.80 -3.48 -17.17
N LYS A 215 10.45 -3.42 -18.45
CA LYS A 215 11.41 -3.21 -19.56
C LYS A 215 12.24 -1.94 -19.34
N SER A 216 11.58 -0.86 -18.97
CA SER A 216 12.21 0.45 -18.80
C SER A 216 13.03 0.56 -17.52
N HIS A 217 12.57 0.01 -16.39
CA HIS A 217 13.14 0.26 -15.06
C HIS A 217 13.87 -0.95 -14.46
N TYR A 218 13.45 -2.17 -14.80
CA TYR A 218 13.94 -3.42 -14.22
C TYR A 218 14.21 -4.50 -15.29
N PRO A 219 14.94 -4.17 -16.39
CA PRO A 219 15.15 -5.10 -17.52
C PRO A 219 15.88 -6.38 -17.10
N LYS A 220 16.81 -6.27 -16.14
CA LYS A 220 17.58 -7.42 -15.64
C LYS A 220 16.70 -8.44 -14.95
N GLU A 221 15.78 -7.98 -14.12
CA GLU A 221 14.84 -8.79 -13.34
C GLU A 221 13.87 -9.53 -14.28
N LEU A 222 13.42 -8.88 -15.36
CA LEU A 222 12.65 -9.54 -16.41
C LEU A 222 13.44 -10.66 -17.09
N GLN A 223 14.69 -10.40 -17.49
CA GLN A 223 15.54 -11.38 -18.16
C GLN A 223 15.96 -12.54 -17.23
N GLU A 224 16.16 -12.28 -15.96
CA GLU A 224 16.43 -13.33 -14.96
C GLU A 224 15.25 -14.28 -14.78
N ARG A 225 14.03 -13.72 -14.73
CA ARG A 225 12.81 -14.49 -14.55
C ARG A 225 12.33 -15.17 -15.84
N TYR A 226 12.36 -14.44 -16.96
CA TYR A 226 11.89 -14.88 -18.25
C TYR A 226 13.09 -14.93 -19.22
N LYS A 227 13.93 -15.95 -19.05
CA LYS A 227 15.13 -16.15 -19.88
C LYS A 227 14.80 -16.05 -21.37
N GLN A 228 15.68 -15.40 -22.12
CA GLN A 228 15.55 -15.22 -23.57
C GLN A 228 14.35 -14.34 -24.01
N MET A 229 13.74 -13.56 -23.12
CA MET A 229 12.78 -12.54 -23.51
C MET A 229 13.53 -11.46 -24.31
N ASP A 230 13.05 -11.14 -25.49
CA ASP A 230 13.57 -10.05 -26.29
C ASP A 230 12.93 -8.73 -25.83
N LEU A 231 13.72 -7.89 -25.16
CA LEU A 231 13.24 -6.62 -24.61
C LEU A 231 13.11 -5.50 -25.66
N GLU A 232 13.60 -5.70 -26.87
CA GLU A 232 13.45 -4.75 -27.97
C GLU A 232 12.05 -4.84 -28.61
N GLN A 233 11.35 -5.96 -28.43
CA GLN A 233 10.00 -6.16 -28.94
C GLN A 233 8.97 -5.34 -28.15
N GLU A 234 7.84 -5.02 -28.80
CA GLU A 234 6.67 -4.44 -28.14
C GLU A 234 6.01 -5.45 -27.19
N ALA A 235 5.34 -4.97 -26.13
CA ALA A 235 4.73 -5.84 -25.12
C ALA A 235 3.76 -6.89 -25.71
N PRO A 236 2.90 -6.61 -26.71
CA PRO A 236 2.04 -7.61 -27.34
C PRO A 236 2.82 -8.75 -27.99
N GLU A 237 3.95 -8.45 -28.65
CA GLU A 237 4.81 -9.44 -29.30
C GLU A 237 5.49 -10.33 -28.25
N ILE A 238 5.99 -9.74 -27.18
CA ILE A 238 6.52 -10.46 -26.01
C ILE A 238 5.48 -11.40 -25.44
N ILE A 239 4.23 -10.94 -25.26
CA ILE A 239 3.13 -11.77 -24.74
C ILE A 239 2.89 -12.97 -25.64
N MET A 240 2.83 -12.78 -26.96
CA MET A 240 2.62 -13.88 -27.91
C MET A 240 3.76 -14.90 -27.84
N GLU A 241 5.00 -14.43 -27.91
CA GLU A 241 6.18 -15.29 -27.86
C GLU A 241 6.27 -16.07 -26.54
N MET A 242 6.11 -15.39 -25.41
CA MET A 242 6.22 -16.01 -24.10
C MET A 242 5.08 -16.98 -23.82
N THR A 243 3.88 -16.71 -24.31
CA THR A 243 2.74 -17.64 -24.22
C THR A 243 3.04 -18.95 -24.90
N GLN A 244 3.62 -18.91 -26.10
CA GLN A 244 4.03 -20.12 -26.83
C GLN A 244 5.20 -20.84 -26.14
N ARG A 245 6.24 -20.12 -25.75
CA ARG A 245 7.44 -20.68 -25.08
C ARG A 245 7.10 -21.41 -23.75
N LEU A 246 6.13 -20.88 -23.01
CA LEU A 246 5.66 -21.50 -21.76
C LEU A 246 4.70 -22.66 -21.99
N GLY A 247 4.43 -23.01 -23.25
CA GLY A 247 3.54 -24.11 -23.59
C GLY A 247 2.05 -23.83 -23.37
N PHE A 248 1.68 -22.56 -23.28
CA PHE A 248 0.28 -22.14 -23.09
C PHE A 248 -0.50 -22.10 -24.42
N ARG A 249 0.18 -22.25 -25.55
CA ARG A 249 -0.37 -22.14 -26.91
C ARG A 249 -0.96 -20.75 -27.15
N ASP A 250 -2.28 -20.66 -27.35
CA ASP A 250 -2.98 -19.38 -27.55
C ASP A 250 -3.75 -18.90 -26.31
N ASP A 251 -3.45 -19.47 -25.12
CA ASP A 251 -4.06 -19.10 -23.85
C ASP A 251 -3.30 -17.91 -23.24
N TYR A 252 -3.58 -16.72 -23.74
CA TYR A 252 -2.98 -15.46 -23.28
C TYR A 252 -3.39 -15.14 -21.84
N ASP A 253 -4.60 -15.46 -21.42
CA ASP A 253 -5.10 -15.23 -20.05
C ASP A 253 -4.24 -15.95 -19.02
N ARG A 254 -3.72 -17.11 -19.39
CA ARG A 254 -2.80 -17.86 -18.54
C ARG A 254 -1.46 -17.16 -18.38
N PHE A 255 -0.95 -16.51 -19.43
CA PHE A 255 0.26 -15.70 -19.34
C PHE A 255 0.02 -14.44 -18.51
N TYR A 256 -1.08 -13.72 -18.72
CA TYR A 256 -1.43 -12.55 -17.92
C TYR A 256 -1.50 -12.88 -16.44
N SER A 257 -2.19 -13.95 -16.08
CA SER A 257 -2.30 -14.42 -14.71
C SER A 257 -0.96 -14.80 -14.10
N LEU A 258 -0.08 -15.45 -14.87
CA LEU A 258 1.26 -15.82 -14.43
C LEU A 258 2.12 -14.59 -14.18
N PHE A 259 2.17 -13.66 -15.15
CA PHE A 259 2.98 -12.45 -15.08
C PHE A 259 2.59 -11.58 -13.87
N VAL A 260 1.30 -11.26 -13.75
CA VAL A 260 0.78 -10.46 -12.64
C VAL A 260 1.05 -11.15 -11.30
N LYS A 261 0.93 -12.48 -11.23
CA LYS A 261 1.28 -13.23 -10.03
C LYS A 261 2.76 -13.14 -9.72
N ASP A 262 3.64 -13.27 -10.70
CA ASP A 262 5.09 -13.19 -10.53
C ASP A 262 5.51 -11.80 -10.01
N VAL A 263 4.89 -10.74 -10.52
CA VAL A 263 5.08 -9.37 -10.01
C VAL A 263 4.67 -9.28 -8.53
N ARG A 264 3.47 -9.74 -8.19
CA ARG A 264 2.92 -9.65 -6.82
C ARG A 264 3.69 -10.47 -5.81
N ASP A 265 4.17 -11.64 -6.21
CA ASP A 265 4.94 -12.57 -5.38
C ASP A 265 6.42 -12.14 -5.24
N GLY A 266 6.86 -11.08 -5.92
CA GLY A 266 8.25 -10.60 -5.91
C GLY A 266 9.22 -11.48 -6.69
N ARG A 267 8.73 -12.30 -7.63
CA ARG A 267 9.56 -13.17 -8.47
C ARG A 267 10.35 -12.40 -9.55
N LEU A 268 9.96 -11.16 -9.79
CA LEU A 268 10.67 -10.18 -10.61
C LEU A 268 11.57 -9.26 -9.76
N GLY A 269 12.02 -9.75 -8.59
CA GLY A 269 12.85 -8.95 -7.68
C GLY A 269 12.06 -7.90 -6.90
N ARG A 270 12.80 -6.92 -6.36
CA ARG A 270 12.25 -5.80 -5.59
C ARG A 270 12.07 -4.60 -6.51
N TYR A 271 10.88 -4.03 -6.52
CA TYR A 271 10.52 -2.95 -7.45
C TYR A 271 9.65 -1.89 -6.78
N THR A 272 9.63 -0.68 -7.37
CA THR A 272 8.74 0.41 -6.98
C THR A 272 8.22 1.08 -8.25
N LEU A 273 6.90 1.25 -8.38
CA LEU A 273 6.23 1.76 -9.58
C LEU A 273 6.06 3.29 -9.56
N ASP A 274 6.22 3.92 -8.41
CA ASP A 274 6.21 5.38 -8.28
C ASP A 274 7.64 5.91 -8.18
N ARG A 275 7.93 7.03 -8.83
CA ARG A 275 9.23 7.70 -8.79
C ARG A 275 9.09 9.11 -8.22
N VAL A 276 10.00 9.51 -7.32
CA VAL A 276 9.96 10.86 -6.72
C VAL A 276 10.10 11.94 -7.80
N GLY A 277 10.97 11.74 -8.79
CA GLY A 277 11.15 12.68 -9.88
C GLY A 277 9.95 12.89 -10.81
N GLU A 278 8.93 12.03 -10.74
CA GLU A 278 7.67 12.19 -11.51
C GLU A 278 6.66 13.09 -10.79
N VAL A 279 6.85 13.36 -9.49
CA VAL A 279 5.95 14.23 -8.71
C VAL A 279 6.13 15.70 -9.10
N ASP A 280 7.38 16.12 -9.29
CA ASP A 280 7.72 17.51 -9.60
C ASP A 280 7.38 17.89 -11.05
N ALA A 281 7.11 16.90 -11.92
CA ALA A 281 6.75 17.13 -13.33
C ALA A 281 5.25 17.39 -13.54
N ASN A 282 4.40 17.14 -12.52
CA ASN A 282 2.94 17.26 -12.60
C ASN A 282 2.36 18.43 -11.75
N ASP A 283 3.20 19.19 -11.04
CA ASP A 283 2.87 20.44 -10.34
C ASP A 283 3.24 21.66 -11.23
#